data_e2d6dae9d250f95cc29757a119c49556
#
_entry.id   e2d6dae9d250f95cc29757a119c49556
#
_cell.length_a   1.000
_cell.length_b   1.000
_cell.length_c   1.000
_cell.angle_alpha   90.00
_cell.angle_beta   90.00
_cell.angle_gamma   90.00
#
_symmetry.space_group_name_H-M   'P 1'
#
loop_
_entity.id
_entity.type
_entity.pdbx_description
1 polymer ?
#
loop_
_entity_poly.entity_id
_entity_poly.type
_entity_poly.pdbx_seq_one_letter_code
_entity_poly.pdbx_strand_id
1 'polypeptide(L)'
;STFTATDPMHRSEDEISLLTSFSKQTPFSIKEKEAATKGKRARRSSSRIADESYLNTFPTKGSPRCIAVLVEFQDVKFSLPEPQKLFSDMLNQEGFSRYGATGSARDYFMASSGGQFNPQFDVYGPVTLPYNMSYYGGNNAQGDDARPYEMVPHAVDLLRDKVDFSIYDTDNDDVVDNIYFFYAGYGEADGGPANSIWPHSWNIHDDLGMEIHMNGKLINHYATSNELSNGAGQQLAGIGVFCHEFSHVMGLPDLYSTTYTGAFTPGEWSLMDHGSYNNGSHTPPYHTGYERYCLGWIEPKVLSEPANITLYPVSQVGTYDDVYILHTEKQSEYYLLENRQQKGWDEFIPGHGMLVWHIDFVPDIWNLNIVNIEKQHIDIVEADNEQSEFSRGGDAFPG
;
A
#
# COMPACT_ATOMS: atom_id res chain seq x y z
N SER A 1 2.13 13.28 -24.51
CA SER A 1 1.09 12.33 -24.08
C SER A 1 0.87 12.54 -22.61
N THR A 2 -0.31 12.98 -22.22
CA THR A 2 -0.71 13.07 -20.82
C THR A 2 -0.99 11.65 -20.33
N PHE A 3 -0.20 11.19 -19.37
CA PHE A 3 -0.50 9.98 -18.63
C PHE A 3 -1.63 10.25 -17.65
N THR A 4 -2.52 9.32 -17.55
CA THR A 4 -3.58 9.28 -16.55
C THR A 4 -3.15 8.31 -15.48
N ALA A 5 -3.26 8.70 -14.21
CA ALA A 5 -3.01 7.81 -13.11
C ALA A 5 -4.08 6.71 -13.12
N THR A 6 -3.66 5.48 -13.34
CA THR A 6 -4.54 4.31 -13.34
C THR A 6 -4.10 3.41 -12.20
N ASP A 7 -5.07 2.83 -11.50
CA ASP A 7 -4.78 1.69 -10.62
C ASP A 7 -3.99 0.66 -11.44
N PRO A 8 -2.91 0.09 -10.90
CA PRO A 8 -2.15 -0.96 -11.57
C PRO A 8 -2.99 -2.08 -12.18
N MET A 9 -4.12 -2.44 -11.56
CA MET A 9 -5.07 -3.43 -12.08
C MET A 9 -5.73 -3.06 -13.41
N HIS A 10 -5.76 -1.78 -13.77
CA HIS A 10 -6.44 -1.27 -14.97
C HIS A 10 -5.48 -0.66 -15.99
N ARG A 11 -4.16 -0.78 -15.77
CA ARG A 11 -3.16 -0.30 -16.73
C ARG A 11 -3.27 -1.03 -18.06
N SER A 12 -3.41 -0.27 -19.14
CA SER A 12 -3.41 -0.83 -20.48
C SER A 12 -2.01 -1.38 -20.87
N GLU A 13 -1.98 -2.29 -21.85
CA GLU A 13 -0.71 -2.79 -22.41
C GLU A 13 0.17 -1.63 -22.93
N ASP A 14 -0.43 -0.57 -23.45
CA ASP A 14 0.29 0.62 -23.91
C ASP A 14 0.89 1.40 -22.76
N GLU A 15 0.21 1.51 -21.63
CA GLU A 15 0.69 2.15 -20.42
C GLU A 15 1.84 1.35 -19.78
N ILE A 16 1.71 0.04 -19.68
CA ILE A 16 2.77 -0.87 -19.22
C ILE A 16 3.98 -0.80 -20.16
N SER A 17 3.74 -0.83 -21.49
CA SER A 17 4.79 -0.71 -22.51
C SER A 17 5.51 0.63 -22.41
N LEU A 18 4.77 1.70 -22.13
CA LEU A 18 5.30 3.04 -22.04
C LEU A 18 6.08 3.23 -20.72
N LEU A 19 5.57 2.76 -19.59
CA LEU A 19 6.31 2.71 -18.30
C LEU A 19 7.61 1.91 -18.45
N THR A 20 7.55 0.77 -19.14
CA THR A 20 8.73 -0.05 -19.48
C THR A 20 9.69 0.69 -20.41
N SER A 21 9.18 1.52 -21.33
CA SER A 21 10.00 2.31 -22.25
C SER A 21 10.69 3.49 -21.56
N PHE A 22 10.02 4.10 -20.58
CA PHE A 22 10.62 5.16 -19.74
C PHE A 22 11.74 4.60 -18.87
N SER A 23 11.58 3.44 -18.26
CA SER A 23 12.64 2.81 -17.49
C SER A 23 13.89 2.48 -18.33
N LYS A 24 13.70 2.23 -19.62
CA LYS A 24 14.79 1.99 -20.58
C LYS A 24 15.43 3.27 -21.14
N GLN A 25 14.73 4.40 -21.11
CA GLN A 25 15.19 5.65 -21.71
C GLN A 25 15.85 6.63 -20.71
N THR A 26 15.82 6.35 -19.41
CA THR A 26 16.45 7.18 -18.38
C THR A 26 17.63 6.49 -17.69
N PRO A 27 18.80 6.39 -18.38
CA PRO A 27 20.04 6.03 -17.68
C PRO A 27 20.43 7.06 -16.61
N PHE A 28 19.86 8.27 -16.65
CA PHE A 28 20.15 9.36 -15.75
C PHE A 28 19.55 9.19 -14.34
N SER A 29 18.35 8.64 -14.24
CA SER A 29 17.66 8.58 -12.96
C SER A 29 18.31 7.60 -11.95
N ILE A 30 18.84 6.48 -12.45
CA ILE A 30 19.44 5.45 -11.57
C ILE A 30 20.78 5.94 -10.99
N LYS A 31 21.61 6.60 -11.78
CA LYS A 31 22.93 7.10 -11.31
C LYS A 31 22.81 8.32 -10.41
N GLU A 32 21.86 9.21 -10.67
CA GLU A 32 21.63 10.38 -9.82
C GLU A 32 20.87 10.02 -8.54
N LYS A 33 19.89 9.10 -8.60
CA LYS A 33 19.27 8.50 -7.38
C LYS A 33 20.33 7.74 -6.54
N GLU A 34 21.26 7.02 -7.15
CA GLU A 34 22.37 6.41 -6.45
C GLU A 34 23.35 7.42 -5.83
N ALA A 35 23.58 8.57 -6.46
CA ALA A 35 24.47 9.61 -5.93
C ALA A 35 23.81 10.40 -4.80
N ALA A 36 22.52 10.76 -4.93
CA ALA A 36 21.76 11.45 -3.89
C ALA A 36 21.49 10.57 -2.66
N THR A 37 21.22 9.28 -2.86
CA THR A 37 21.03 8.31 -1.77
C THR A 37 22.34 7.91 -1.07
N LYS A 38 23.48 7.89 -1.75
CA LYS A 38 24.79 7.59 -1.14
C LYS A 38 25.22 8.60 -0.07
N GLY A 39 24.70 9.83 -0.10
CA GLY A 39 25.02 10.86 0.90
C GLY A 39 24.24 10.78 2.21
N LYS A 40 23.09 10.15 2.25
CA LYS A 40 22.15 10.22 3.40
C LYS A 40 21.86 8.85 4.07
N ARG A 41 22.33 7.73 3.52
CA ARG A 41 22.15 6.42 4.16
C ARG A 41 23.05 6.27 5.39
N ALA A 42 22.50 6.48 6.58
CA ALA A 42 23.06 5.94 7.80
C ALA A 42 23.18 4.42 7.64
N ARG A 43 24.40 3.89 7.87
CA ARG A 43 24.77 2.49 7.74
C ARG A 43 23.69 1.54 8.26
N ARG A 44 22.87 0.97 7.39
CA ARG A 44 22.13 -0.25 7.68
C ARG A 44 23.08 -1.43 7.53
N SER A 45 22.94 -2.44 8.39
CA SER A 45 23.89 -3.53 8.51
C SER A 45 24.01 -4.32 7.20
N SER A 46 25.22 -4.76 6.90
CA SER A 46 25.64 -5.40 5.64
C SER A 46 25.13 -6.84 5.42
N SER A 47 24.09 -7.27 6.14
CA SER A 47 23.57 -8.65 6.09
C SER A 47 22.22 -8.79 5.37
N ARG A 48 21.62 -7.71 4.90
CA ARG A 48 20.31 -7.76 4.24
C ARG A 48 20.44 -8.02 2.74
N ILE A 49 19.57 -8.86 2.23
CA ILE A 49 19.40 -9.17 0.82
C ILE A 49 18.96 -7.94 0.03
N ALA A 50 19.18 -7.94 -1.27
CA ALA A 50 18.97 -6.82 -2.20
C ALA A 50 17.58 -6.13 -2.16
N ASP A 51 16.58 -6.70 -1.51
CA ASP A 51 15.19 -6.26 -1.40
C ASP A 51 15.02 -4.88 -0.75
N GLU A 52 16.01 -4.42 0.03
CA GLU A 52 15.92 -3.13 0.73
C GLU A 52 16.11 -1.89 -0.13
N SER A 53 16.61 -2.06 -1.34
CA SER A 53 16.93 -0.92 -2.21
C SER A 53 15.69 -0.26 -2.84
N TYR A 54 14.52 -0.87 -2.69
CA TYR A 54 13.26 -0.48 -3.35
C TYR A 54 12.28 0.23 -2.41
N LEU A 55 12.52 0.20 -1.11
CA LEU A 55 11.70 0.94 -0.17
C LEU A 55 11.84 2.44 -0.43
N ASN A 56 10.71 3.13 -0.40
CA ASN A 56 10.66 4.58 -0.41
C ASN A 56 11.48 5.18 0.74
N THR A 57 11.74 6.47 0.65
CA THR A 57 12.39 7.22 1.72
C THR A 57 11.49 7.40 2.95
N PHE A 58 10.17 7.13 2.82
CA PHE A 58 9.23 7.22 3.92
C PHE A 58 9.67 6.36 5.11
N PRO A 59 9.65 6.91 6.35
CA PRO A 59 10.10 6.17 7.53
C PRO A 59 9.17 5.01 7.85
N THR A 60 9.71 3.79 7.88
CA THR A 60 8.96 2.58 8.23
C THR A 60 8.97 2.27 9.73
N LYS A 61 9.63 3.10 10.55
CA LYS A 61 9.73 2.95 12.02
C LYS A 61 9.55 4.29 12.74
N GLY A 62 9.27 4.21 14.03
CA GLY A 62 9.05 5.40 14.85
C GLY A 62 7.62 5.91 14.80
N SER A 63 7.46 7.20 14.99
CA SER A 63 6.13 7.85 15.02
C SER A 63 6.09 9.03 14.05
N PRO A 64 6.17 8.76 12.72
CA PRO A 64 6.10 9.85 11.74
C PRO A 64 4.74 10.53 11.77
N ARG A 65 4.74 11.82 11.46
CA ARG A 65 3.50 12.55 11.19
C ARG A 65 3.16 12.40 9.72
N CYS A 66 1.90 12.11 9.47
CA CYS A 66 1.34 11.87 8.14
C CYS A 66 0.17 12.82 7.93
N ILE A 67 0.03 13.37 6.76
CA ILE A 67 -1.10 14.24 6.43
C ILE A 67 -2.17 13.48 5.68
N ALA A 68 -3.43 13.62 6.13
CA ALA A 68 -4.62 13.15 5.44
C ALA A 68 -5.55 14.34 5.16
N VAL A 69 -6.03 14.45 3.93
CA VAL A 69 -6.88 15.56 3.48
C VAL A 69 -8.21 15.02 3.00
N LEU A 70 -9.29 15.52 3.57
CA LEU A 70 -10.64 15.21 3.12
C LEU A 70 -11.01 16.16 1.98
N VAL A 71 -11.35 15.62 0.82
CA VAL A 71 -11.77 16.37 -0.36
C VAL A 71 -13.20 16.04 -0.75
N GLU A 72 -13.95 17.05 -1.13
CA GLU A 72 -15.28 16.90 -1.66
C GLU A 72 -15.41 17.71 -2.95
N PHE A 73 -16.39 17.34 -3.77
CA PHE A 73 -16.59 17.93 -5.09
C PHE A 73 -17.75 18.93 -5.06
N GLN A 74 -18.00 19.63 -6.17
CA GLN A 74 -19.14 20.53 -6.26
C GLN A 74 -20.47 19.78 -6.11
N ASP A 75 -20.53 18.57 -6.67
CA ASP A 75 -21.71 17.71 -6.77
C ASP A 75 -21.75 16.54 -5.77
N VAL A 76 -20.62 16.19 -5.14
CA VAL A 76 -20.53 15.09 -4.17
C VAL A 76 -19.89 15.60 -2.88
N LYS A 77 -20.63 15.44 -1.76
CA LYS A 77 -20.21 15.86 -0.42
C LYS A 77 -20.08 14.67 0.50
N PHE A 78 -19.28 14.80 1.56
CA PHE A 78 -19.25 13.80 2.62
C PHE A 78 -20.67 13.62 3.17
N SER A 79 -21.09 12.36 3.25
CA SER A 79 -22.44 11.99 3.65
C SER A 79 -22.52 11.55 5.11
N LEU A 80 -21.39 11.13 5.68
CA LEU A 80 -21.30 10.74 7.08
C LEU A 80 -21.08 11.97 7.99
N PRO A 81 -21.64 11.96 9.21
CA PRO A 81 -21.59 13.11 10.10
C PRO A 81 -20.16 13.35 10.61
N GLU A 82 -19.82 14.62 10.81
CA GLU A 82 -18.53 15.05 11.38
C GLU A 82 -17.31 14.41 10.69
N PRO A 83 -17.19 14.53 9.35
CA PRO A 83 -16.23 13.74 8.58
C PRO A 83 -14.78 13.91 9.09
N GLN A 84 -14.34 15.12 9.42
CA GLN A 84 -13.00 15.34 9.94
C GLN A 84 -12.74 14.55 11.23
N LYS A 85 -13.67 14.59 12.17
CA LYS A 85 -13.55 13.82 13.41
C LYS A 85 -13.63 12.33 13.15
N LEU A 86 -14.55 11.89 12.30
CA LEU A 86 -14.73 10.49 11.95
C LEU A 86 -13.45 9.89 11.35
N PHE A 87 -12.86 10.55 10.36
CA PHE A 87 -11.60 10.09 9.74
C PHE A 87 -10.41 10.20 10.69
N SER A 88 -10.36 11.24 11.54
CA SER A 88 -9.34 11.32 12.59
C SER A 88 -9.44 10.15 13.57
N ASP A 89 -10.65 9.78 13.99
CA ASP A 89 -10.88 8.63 14.88
C ASP A 89 -10.50 7.31 14.15
N MET A 90 -10.95 7.13 12.89
CA MET A 90 -10.65 5.95 12.07
C MET A 90 -9.14 5.73 11.88
N LEU A 91 -8.39 6.81 11.73
CA LEU A 91 -6.95 6.71 11.50
C LEU A 91 -6.13 6.58 12.79
N ASN A 92 -6.57 7.19 13.92
CA ASN A 92 -5.73 7.34 15.10
C ASN A 92 -6.29 6.76 16.40
N GLN A 93 -7.62 6.60 16.52
CA GLN A 93 -8.22 6.26 17.83
C GLN A 93 -7.92 4.80 18.18
N GLU A 94 -7.27 4.60 19.32
CA GLU A 94 -7.07 3.25 19.88
C GLU A 94 -8.42 2.54 20.09
N GLY A 95 -8.53 1.31 19.55
CA GLY A 95 -9.73 0.50 19.65
C GLY A 95 -10.93 1.06 18.87
N PHE A 96 -10.71 1.79 17.76
CA PHE A 96 -11.80 2.26 16.91
C PHE A 96 -12.66 1.09 16.43
N SER A 97 -13.97 1.15 16.68
CA SER A 97 -14.89 0.03 16.42
C SER A 97 -16.21 0.45 15.76
N ARG A 98 -16.29 1.69 15.26
CA ARG A 98 -17.47 2.16 14.52
C ARG A 98 -17.52 1.52 13.14
N TYR A 99 -18.72 1.33 12.62
CA TYR A 99 -18.99 0.75 11.28
C TYR A 99 -18.39 -0.64 11.04
N GLY A 100 -18.17 -1.43 12.09
CA GLY A 100 -17.62 -2.79 11.96
C GLY A 100 -16.09 -2.87 11.99
N ALA A 101 -15.39 -1.76 12.25
CA ALA A 101 -13.94 -1.73 12.29
C ALA A 101 -13.37 -2.57 13.45
N THR A 102 -12.27 -3.26 13.18
CA THR A 102 -11.49 -4.04 14.17
C THR A 102 -10.56 -3.14 14.99
N GLY A 103 -10.18 -2.00 14.45
CA GLY A 103 -9.32 -1.00 15.07
C GLY A 103 -9.14 0.18 14.12
N SER A 104 -8.30 1.14 14.52
CA SER A 104 -7.86 2.24 13.65
C SER A 104 -6.70 1.79 12.74
N ALA A 105 -6.38 2.60 11.73
CA ALA A 105 -5.21 2.36 10.89
C ALA A 105 -3.91 2.35 11.74
N ARG A 106 -3.82 3.23 12.73
CA ARG A 106 -2.72 3.24 13.69
C ARG A 106 -2.64 1.94 14.48
N ASP A 107 -3.77 1.40 14.98
CA ASP A 107 -3.81 0.10 15.66
C ASP A 107 -3.29 -1.01 14.75
N TYR A 108 -3.69 -0.99 13.48
CA TYR A 108 -3.25 -1.96 12.48
C TYR A 108 -1.72 -1.92 12.27
N PHE A 109 -1.15 -0.75 12.01
CA PHE A 109 0.29 -0.61 11.80
C PHE A 109 1.09 -0.93 13.06
N MET A 110 0.62 -0.52 14.22
CA MET A 110 1.21 -0.88 15.51
C MET A 110 1.22 -2.40 15.72
N ALA A 111 0.10 -3.06 15.44
CA ALA A 111 -0.01 -4.50 15.59
C ALA A 111 0.88 -5.25 14.57
N SER A 112 0.87 -4.87 13.30
CA SER A 112 1.66 -5.51 12.24
C SER A 112 3.17 -5.33 12.43
N SER A 113 3.60 -4.18 12.94
CA SER A 113 5.03 -3.87 13.15
C SER A 113 5.58 -4.34 14.49
N GLY A 114 4.76 -4.92 15.38
CA GLY A 114 5.16 -5.21 16.75
C GLY A 114 5.49 -3.94 17.56
N GLY A 115 4.79 -2.85 17.30
CA GLY A 115 4.96 -1.57 17.96
C GLY A 115 6.11 -0.71 17.42
N GLN A 116 6.80 -1.15 16.37
CA GLN A 116 7.93 -0.40 15.83
C GLN A 116 7.52 0.80 14.97
N PHE A 117 6.31 0.75 14.37
CA PHE A 117 5.76 1.81 13.54
C PHE A 117 4.43 2.29 14.13
N ASN A 118 4.40 3.55 14.56
CA ASN A 118 3.29 4.19 15.27
C ASN A 118 2.96 5.53 14.58
N PRO A 119 2.41 5.51 13.36
CA PRO A 119 2.12 6.72 12.59
C PRO A 119 1.06 7.57 13.29
N GLN A 120 1.12 8.88 13.06
CA GLN A 120 0.15 9.83 13.54
C GLN A 120 -0.41 10.62 12.37
N PHE A 121 -1.72 10.51 12.15
CA PHE A 121 -2.39 11.11 11.00
C PHE A 121 -3.06 12.42 11.37
N ASP A 122 -2.59 13.52 10.79
CA ASP A 122 -3.23 14.82 10.91
C ASP A 122 -4.29 14.96 9.81
N VAL A 123 -5.56 15.07 10.19
CA VAL A 123 -6.68 15.11 9.25
C VAL A 123 -7.16 16.55 9.05
N TYR A 124 -7.14 17.01 7.82
CA TYR A 124 -7.60 18.33 7.41
C TYR A 124 -8.80 18.26 6.47
N GLY A 125 -9.57 19.32 6.42
CA GLY A 125 -10.75 19.41 5.56
C GLY A 125 -12.06 19.14 6.31
N PRO A 126 -13.17 18.86 5.59
CA PRO A 126 -13.26 18.77 4.13
C PRO A 126 -12.96 20.08 3.41
N VAL A 127 -12.26 19.98 2.27
CA VAL A 127 -12.11 21.08 1.33
C VAL A 127 -12.92 20.79 0.05
N THR A 128 -13.64 21.78 -0.46
CA THR A 128 -14.44 21.60 -1.68
C THR A 128 -13.61 21.96 -2.90
N LEU A 129 -13.31 20.95 -3.72
CA LEU A 129 -12.59 21.13 -4.97
C LEU A 129 -13.40 21.95 -5.99
N PRO A 130 -12.74 22.62 -6.96
CA PRO A 130 -13.40 23.57 -7.87
C PRO A 130 -14.36 22.93 -8.88
N TYR A 131 -14.26 21.62 -9.13
CA TYR A 131 -15.04 20.91 -10.15
C TYR A 131 -15.89 19.77 -9.56
N ASN A 132 -16.75 19.19 -10.40
CA ASN A 132 -17.53 17.98 -10.09
C ASN A 132 -16.62 16.76 -10.02
N MET A 133 -17.06 15.68 -9.35
CA MET A 133 -16.31 14.43 -9.25
C MET A 133 -15.93 13.90 -10.63
N SER A 134 -16.85 13.92 -11.60
CA SER A 134 -16.61 13.46 -12.97
C SER A 134 -15.53 14.21 -13.74
N TYR A 135 -15.10 15.38 -13.29
CA TYR A 135 -13.95 16.07 -13.86
C TYR A 135 -12.66 15.36 -13.55
N TYR A 136 -12.54 14.81 -12.33
CA TYR A 136 -11.36 14.10 -11.85
C TYR A 136 -11.37 12.62 -12.23
N GLY A 137 -12.47 11.94 -11.93
CA GLY A 137 -12.65 10.49 -12.07
C GLY A 137 -13.43 10.05 -13.30
N GLY A 138 -13.90 10.99 -14.16
CA GLY A 138 -14.62 10.58 -15.38
C GLY A 138 -13.68 9.88 -16.37
N ASN A 139 -14.05 8.67 -16.80
CA ASN A 139 -13.19 7.81 -17.59
C ASN A 139 -12.83 8.38 -18.97
N ASN A 140 -11.59 8.21 -19.37
CA ASN A 140 -11.08 8.49 -20.71
C ASN A 140 -11.52 7.39 -21.70
N ALA A 141 -11.06 7.45 -22.95
CA ALA A 141 -11.41 6.47 -23.98
C ALA A 141 -10.83 5.05 -23.71
N GLN A 142 -9.88 4.93 -22.80
CA GLN A 142 -9.23 3.70 -22.36
C GLN A 142 -9.95 3.07 -21.15
N GLY A 143 -10.81 3.84 -20.47
CA GLY A 143 -11.49 3.42 -19.25
C GLY A 143 -10.82 3.87 -17.96
N ASP A 144 -9.78 4.70 -18.06
CA ASP A 144 -9.04 5.20 -16.91
C ASP A 144 -9.54 6.57 -16.46
N ASP A 145 -9.34 6.92 -15.20
CA ASP A 145 -9.63 8.26 -14.67
C ASP A 145 -8.93 9.36 -15.46
N ALA A 146 -9.68 10.38 -15.85
CA ALA A 146 -9.17 11.39 -16.76
C ALA A 146 -8.14 12.33 -16.12
N ARG A 147 -8.36 12.78 -14.87
CA ARG A 147 -7.55 13.81 -14.21
C ARG A 147 -7.49 13.67 -12.69
N PRO A 148 -7.32 12.46 -12.12
CA PRO A 148 -7.34 12.30 -10.66
C PRO A 148 -6.21 13.09 -9.99
N TYR A 149 -5.06 13.21 -10.63
CA TYR A 149 -3.90 13.95 -10.15
C TYR A 149 -4.16 15.46 -9.97
N GLU A 150 -5.08 16.06 -10.72
CA GLU A 150 -5.42 17.50 -10.57
C GLU A 150 -6.12 17.81 -9.23
N MET A 151 -6.60 16.79 -8.53
CA MET A 151 -7.11 16.93 -7.17
C MET A 151 -6.03 17.48 -6.23
N VAL A 152 -4.78 17.07 -6.40
CA VAL A 152 -3.66 17.43 -5.53
C VAL A 152 -3.40 18.94 -5.52
N PRO A 153 -3.08 19.59 -6.65
CA PRO A 153 -2.85 21.05 -6.66
C PRO A 153 -4.06 21.84 -6.17
N HIS A 154 -5.27 21.42 -6.51
CA HIS A 154 -6.48 22.10 -6.07
C HIS A 154 -6.68 22.01 -4.55
N ALA A 155 -6.44 20.85 -3.95
CA ALA A 155 -6.60 20.64 -2.52
C ALA A 155 -5.51 21.36 -1.71
N VAL A 156 -4.24 21.24 -2.11
CA VAL A 156 -3.14 21.88 -1.36
C VAL A 156 -3.21 23.39 -1.43
N ASP A 157 -3.69 23.97 -2.55
CA ASP A 157 -3.92 25.42 -2.66
C ASP A 157 -4.99 25.92 -1.68
N LEU A 158 -6.07 25.16 -1.50
CA LEU A 158 -7.13 25.46 -0.53
C LEU A 158 -6.67 25.35 0.93
N LEU A 159 -5.58 24.65 1.17
CA LEU A 159 -4.97 24.46 2.50
C LEU A 159 -3.72 25.32 2.73
N ARG A 160 -3.28 26.09 1.76
CA ARG A 160 -2.04 26.89 1.77
C ARG A 160 -1.82 27.67 3.06
N ASP A 161 -2.84 28.34 3.55
CA ASP A 161 -2.78 29.20 4.75
C ASP A 161 -3.19 28.47 6.04
N LYS A 162 -3.49 27.17 5.97
CA LYS A 162 -4.01 26.37 7.09
C LYS A 162 -3.05 25.26 7.51
N VAL A 163 -2.18 24.83 6.62
CA VAL A 163 -1.29 23.69 6.82
C VAL A 163 0.15 24.11 6.55
N ASP A 164 1.03 23.82 7.48
CA ASP A 164 2.47 23.87 7.24
C ASP A 164 2.93 22.51 6.70
N PHE A 165 3.06 22.41 5.39
CA PHE A 165 3.46 21.17 4.74
C PHE A 165 4.92 20.78 5.05
N SER A 166 5.75 21.72 5.51
CA SER A 166 7.16 21.43 5.79
C SER A 166 7.38 20.43 6.95
N ILE A 167 6.37 20.24 7.80
CA ILE A 167 6.46 19.28 8.92
C ILE A 167 6.26 17.82 8.48
N TYR A 168 5.85 17.60 7.24
CA TYR A 168 5.65 16.28 6.63
C TYR A 168 6.77 15.87 5.67
N ASP A 169 7.89 16.58 5.70
CA ASP A 169 9.19 16.17 5.17
C ASP A 169 10.03 15.66 6.33
N THR A 170 9.88 14.37 6.65
CA THR A 170 10.44 13.80 7.88
C THR A 170 11.89 13.38 7.75
N ASP A 171 12.38 13.15 6.52
CA ASP A 171 13.78 12.83 6.24
C ASP A 171 14.63 14.03 5.80
N ASN A 172 14.00 15.20 5.63
CA ASN A 172 14.60 16.48 5.26
C ASN A 172 15.26 16.46 3.87
N ASP A 173 14.58 15.89 2.89
CA ASP A 173 15.03 15.86 1.50
C ASP A 173 14.40 16.95 0.62
N ASP A 174 13.61 17.86 1.22
CA ASP A 174 12.85 18.94 0.62
C ASP A 174 11.61 18.50 -0.18
N VAL A 175 11.16 17.26 0.02
CA VAL A 175 9.91 16.73 -0.51
C VAL A 175 8.95 16.39 0.64
N VAL A 176 7.66 16.66 0.48
CA VAL A 176 6.64 16.13 1.41
C VAL A 176 6.54 14.63 1.21
N ASP A 177 6.73 13.85 2.27
CA ASP A 177 6.82 12.39 2.21
C ASP A 177 5.63 11.74 1.49
N ASN A 178 4.42 12.18 1.82
CA ASN A 178 3.17 11.78 1.16
C ASN A 178 2.02 12.69 1.59
N ILE A 179 1.00 12.84 0.74
CA ILE A 179 -0.31 13.38 1.10
C ILE A 179 -1.37 12.35 0.79
N TYR A 180 -2.13 11.92 1.79
CA TYR A 180 -3.24 10.99 1.58
C TYR A 180 -4.56 11.75 1.43
N PHE A 181 -5.32 11.48 0.37
CA PHE A 181 -6.62 12.10 0.13
C PHE A 181 -7.76 11.10 0.33
N PHE A 182 -8.72 11.47 1.18
CA PHE A 182 -10.01 10.79 1.22
C PHE A 182 -11.02 11.63 0.47
N TYR A 183 -11.61 11.07 -0.58
CA TYR A 183 -12.64 11.75 -1.36
C TYR A 183 -14.05 11.31 -0.94
N ALA A 184 -15.00 12.27 -0.98
CA ALA A 184 -16.38 12.05 -0.64
C ALA A 184 -17.06 11.07 -1.61
N GLY A 185 -17.93 10.21 -1.10
CA GLY A 185 -18.74 9.27 -1.88
C GLY A 185 -18.08 7.91 -2.08
N TYR A 186 -18.47 7.22 -3.16
CA TYR A 186 -18.03 5.86 -3.49
C TYR A 186 -16.81 5.87 -4.42
N GLY A 187 -15.97 4.83 -4.31
CA GLY A 187 -14.87 4.56 -5.22
C GLY A 187 -15.29 3.65 -6.38
N GLU A 188 -14.65 3.79 -7.53
CA GLU A 188 -14.91 2.94 -8.69
C GLU A 188 -14.51 1.49 -8.45
N ALA A 189 -13.39 1.25 -7.76
CA ALA A 189 -12.88 -0.08 -7.40
C ALA A 189 -13.89 -0.92 -6.62
N ASP A 190 -14.74 -0.29 -5.81
CA ASP A 190 -15.82 -0.93 -5.06
C ASP A 190 -17.11 -1.11 -5.86
N GLY A 191 -17.10 -0.89 -7.18
CA GLY A 191 -18.29 -0.90 -8.03
C GLY A 191 -19.14 0.37 -7.89
N GLY A 192 -18.55 1.48 -7.47
CA GLY A 192 -19.13 2.82 -7.53
C GLY A 192 -19.38 3.28 -8.97
N PRO A 193 -19.94 4.48 -9.15
CA PRO A 193 -20.17 5.01 -10.50
C PRO A 193 -18.87 5.17 -11.29
N ALA A 194 -18.87 4.86 -12.59
CA ALA A 194 -17.74 5.02 -13.51
C ALA A 194 -17.24 6.47 -13.71
N ASN A 195 -17.78 7.42 -12.99
CA ASN A 195 -17.33 8.81 -12.93
C ASN A 195 -16.77 9.17 -11.53
N SER A 196 -16.65 8.20 -10.64
CA SER A 196 -15.91 8.32 -9.39
C SER A 196 -14.41 8.05 -9.62
N ILE A 197 -13.62 8.26 -8.62
CA ILE A 197 -12.17 8.08 -8.70
C ILE A 197 -11.83 6.64 -8.29
N TRP A 198 -10.87 6.02 -8.99
CA TRP A 198 -10.26 4.77 -8.57
C TRP A 198 -9.24 5.05 -7.44
N PRO A 199 -9.27 4.33 -6.30
CA PRO A 199 -8.22 4.42 -5.28
C PRO A 199 -6.85 4.09 -5.89
N HIS A 200 -5.83 4.90 -5.58
CA HIS A 200 -4.49 4.71 -6.15
C HIS A 200 -3.43 5.48 -5.37
N SER A 201 -2.16 5.13 -5.62
CA SER A 201 -0.96 5.85 -5.18
C SER A 201 -0.15 6.31 -6.41
N TRP A 202 0.36 7.57 -6.42
CA TRP A 202 1.04 8.15 -7.59
C TRP A 202 2.05 9.25 -7.24
N ASN A 203 2.90 9.60 -8.24
CA ASN A 203 3.87 10.67 -8.14
C ASN A 203 3.57 11.77 -9.17
N ILE A 204 3.21 12.96 -8.72
CA ILE A 204 2.83 14.05 -9.63
C ILE A 204 4.03 14.79 -10.24
N HIS A 205 5.16 14.88 -9.54
CA HIS A 205 6.36 15.48 -10.07
C HIS A 205 7.14 14.49 -10.94
N ASP A 206 7.48 13.32 -10.42
CA ASP A 206 8.37 12.38 -11.09
C ASP A 206 7.74 11.78 -12.36
N ASP A 207 6.43 11.52 -12.33
CA ASP A 207 5.75 10.87 -13.45
C ASP A 207 5.06 11.86 -14.39
N LEU A 208 4.56 13.00 -13.90
CA LEU A 208 3.78 13.97 -14.67
C LEU A 208 4.52 15.29 -14.91
N GLY A 209 5.67 15.52 -14.28
CA GLY A 209 6.46 16.74 -14.40
C GLY A 209 5.78 17.98 -13.80
N MET A 210 4.85 17.81 -12.86
CA MET A 210 4.17 18.92 -12.20
C MET A 210 5.00 19.44 -11.03
N GLU A 211 5.39 20.71 -11.05
CA GLU A 211 6.09 21.36 -9.95
C GLU A 211 5.11 22.12 -9.03
N ILE A 212 4.86 21.56 -7.84
CA ILE A 212 3.99 22.15 -6.82
C ILE A 212 4.81 22.28 -5.53
N HIS A 213 4.97 23.52 -5.06
CA HIS A 213 5.70 23.79 -3.81
C HIS A 213 4.77 24.40 -2.75
N MET A 214 4.81 23.83 -1.54
CA MET A 214 4.12 24.33 -0.36
C MET A 214 5.12 24.48 0.79
N ASN A 215 5.18 25.65 1.41
CA ASN A 215 6.13 25.96 2.50
C ASN A 215 7.60 25.62 2.16
N GLY A 216 7.98 25.76 0.87
CA GLY A 216 9.32 25.47 0.38
C GLY A 216 9.61 23.99 0.11
N LYS A 217 8.64 23.11 0.25
CA LYS A 217 8.75 21.67 -0.02
C LYS A 217 8.02 21.29 -1.29
N LEU A 218 8.59 20.37 -2.06
CA LEU A 218 7.97 19.80 -3.26
C LEU A 218 6.86 18.83 -2.86
N ILE A 219 5.71 18.92 -3.51
CA ILE A 219 4.64 17.92 -3.41
C ILE A 219 4.83 16.94 -4.57
N ASN A 220 5.03 15.67 -4.25
CA ASN A 220 5.24 14.61 -5.24
C ASN A 220 4.33 13.41 -5.00
N HIS A 221 4.53 12.70 -3.89
CA HIS A 221 3.79 11.49 -3.59
C HIS A 221 2.40 11.78 -3.05
N TYR A 222 1.40 11.12 -3.59
CA TYR A 222 0.07 11.10 -3.01
C TYR A 222 -0.58 9.73 -3.14
N ALA A 223 -1.55 9.46 -2.28
CA ALA A 223 -2.43 8.31 -2.37
C ALA A 223 -3.87 8.74 -2.09
N THR A 224 -4.85 7.97 -2.53
CA THR A 224 -6.26 8.33 -2.37
C THR A 224 -7.17 7.12 -2.22
N SER A 225 -8.25 7.29 -1.45
CA SER A 225 -9.36 6.34 -1.34
C SER A 225 -10.69 7.04 -1.02
N ASN A 226 -11.77 6.28 -1.08
CA ASN A 226 -13.15 6.76 -0.96
C ASN A 226 -13.66 6.82 0.49
N GLU A 227 -14.74 7.60 0.69
CA GLU A 227 -15.48 7.67 1.95
C GLU A 227 -16.31 6.41 2.21
N LEU A 228 -17.04 5.90 1.19
CA LEU A 228 -18.12 4.93 1.36
C LEU A 228 -17.83 3.62 0.67
N SER A 229 -18.11 2.51 1.35
CA SER A 229 -18.13 1.17 0.74
C SER A 229 -19.43 0.95 -0.04
N ASN A 230 -19.35 0.24 -1.17
CA ASN A 230 -20.45 0.09 -2.12
C ASN A 230 -21.44 -1.05 -1.80
N GLY A 231 -21.38 -1.69 -0.71
CA GLY A 231 -22.21 -2.90 -0.52
C GLY A 231 -23.44 -2.74 0.36
N ALA A 232 -23.52 -1.73 1.22
CA ALA A 232 -24.44 -1.76 2.35
C ALA A 232 -25.03 -0.39 2.74
N GLY A 233 -25.30 0.48 1.77
CA GLY A 233 -25.79 1.83 2.03
C GLY A 233 -24.66 2.78 2.44
N GLN A 234 -24.98 3.87 3.12
CA GLN A 234 -24.00 4.86 3.55
C GLN A 234 -23.14 4.33 4.72
N GLN A 235 -22.22 3.41 4.43
CA GLN A 235 -21.26 2.89 5.39
C GLN A 235 -19.86 3.42 5.08
N LEU A 236 -19.13 3.75 6.12
CA LEU A 236 -17.73 4.16 6.00
C LEU A 236 -16.94 3.00 5.35
N ALA A 237 -16.12 3.32 4.36
CA ALA A 237 -15.14 2.37 3.85
C ALA A 237 -14.18 1.96 4.98
N GLY A 238 -13.83 0.68 5.02
CA GLY A 238 -12.87 0.18 6.00
C GLY A 238 -11.46 0.73 5.75
N ILE A 239 -10.56 0.46 6.68
CA ILE A 239 -9.16 0.92 6.60
C ILE A 239 -8.30 0.07 5.65
N GLY A 240 -8.82 -1.05 5.12
CA GLY A 240 -8.01 -2.00 4.35
C GLY A 240 -7.38 -1.38 3.10
N VAL A 241 -8.17 -0.68 2.29
CA VAL A 241 -7.66 0.04 1.10
C VAL A 241 -6.68 1.14 1.52
N PHE A 242 -7.01 1.91 2.57
CA PHE A 242 -6.08 2.91 3.11
C PHE A 242 -4.73 2.28 3.52
N CYS A 243 -4.75 1.17 4.23
CA CYS A 243 -3.53 0.50 4.67
C CYS A 243 -2.73 -0.08 3.49
N HIS A 244 -3.41 -0.56 2.45
CA HIS A 244 -2.80 -1.02 1.19
C HIS A 244 -2.07 0.13 0.50
N GLU A 245 -2.78 1.23 0.17
CA GLU A 245 -2.19 2.39 -0.50
C GLU A 245 -1.07 3.05 0.34
N PHE A 246 -1.23 3.09 1.65
CA PHE A 246 -0.20 3.62 2.53
C PHE A 246 1.03 2.69 2.61
N SER A 247 0.85 1.39 2.39
CA SER A 247 1.98 0.45 2.28
C SER A 247 2.77 0.65 0.99
N HIS A 248 2.15 1.12 -0.10
CA HIS A 248 2.88 1.62 -1.28
C HIS A 248 3.73 2.86 -0.95
N VAL A 249 3.21 3.78 -0.13
CA VAL A 249 4.00 4.93 0.35
C VAL A 249 5.26 4.46 1.09
N MET A 250 5.17 3.36 1.84
CA MET A 250 6.30 2.73 2.51
C MET A 250 7.20 1.90 1.59
N GLY A 251 6.80 1.70 0.31
CA GLY A 251 7.60 1.06 -0.74
C GLY A 251 7.26 -0.40 -1.05
N LEU A 252 6.15 -0.94 -0.56
CA LEU A 252 5.71 -2.28 -0.94
C LEU A 252 5.05 -2.26 -2.33
N PRO A 253 5.30 -3.26 -3.19
CA PRO A 253 4.60 -3.42 -4.46
C PRO A 253 3.27 -4.13 -4.27
N ASP A 254 2.41 -4.07 -5.30
CA ASP A 254 1.27 -4.96 -5.42
C ASP A 254 1.72 -6.41 -5.58
N LEU A 255 1.02 -7.33 -4.90
CA LEU A 255 1.23 -8.77 -5.05
C LEU A 255 0.16 -9.43 -5.92
N TYR A 256 -0.90 -8.74 -6.27
CA TYR A 256 -1.85 -9.21 -7.29
C TYR A 256 -1.28 -8.98 -8.71
N SER A 257 -1.88 -9.65 -9.69
CA SER A 257 -1.54 -9.41 -11.10
C SER A 257 -2.12 -8.07 -11.55
N THR A 258 -1.28 -7.06 -11.72
CA THR A 258 -1.67 -5.71 -12.17
C THR A 258 -2.06 -5.66 -13.66
N THR A 259 -2.09 -6.80 -14.33
CA THR A 259 -2.71 -7.02 -15.64
C THR A 259 -3.52 -8.30 -15.55
N TYR A 260 -4.70 -8.37 -16.13
CA TYR A 260 -5.60 -9.54 -16.07
C TYR A 260 -5.03 -10.79 -16.81
N THR A 261 -3.76 -11.12 -16.58
CA THR A 261 -3.09 -12.27 -17.22
C THR A 261 -3.44 -13.61 -16.57
N GLY A 262 -4.21 -13.62 -15.49
CA GLY A 262 -4.68 -14.85 -14.83
C GLY A 262 -3.61 -15.56 -14.02
N ALA A 263 -2.51 -14.90 -13.64
CA ALA A 263 -1.58 -15.45 -12.66
C ALA A 263 -2.32 -15.62 -11.31
N PHE A 264 -2.15 -16.78 -10.69
CA PHE A 264 -2.61 -17.00 -9.33
C PHE A 264 -1.72 -16.18 -8.37
N THR A 265 -2.33 -15.54 -7.39
CA THR A 265 -1.64 -14.61 -6.48
C THR A 265 -2.03 -14.90 -5.03
N PRO A 266 -1.32 -14.39 -4.04
CA PRO A 266 -1.62 -14.66 -2.63
C PRO A 266 -3.04 -14.32 -2.16
N GLY A 267 -3.73 -13.41 -2.85
CA GLY A 267 -5.12 -13.06 -2.57
C GLY A 267 -5.34 -12.54 -1.15
N GLU A 268 -6.32 -13.10 -0.48
CA GLU A 268 -6.77 -12.67 0.85
C GLU A 268 -5.73 -12.91 1.97
N TRP A 269 -4.63 -13.61 1.69
CA TRP A 269 -3.53 -13.79 2.63
C TRP A 269 -2.65 -12.55 2.80
N SER A 270 -2.63 -11.63 1.84
CA SER A 270 -1.76 -10.46 1.80
C SER A 270 -2.55 -9.15 1.75
N LEU A 271 -2.10 -8.14 2.53
CA LEU A 271 -2.62 -6.77 2.41
C LEU A 271 -2.36 -6.19 1.02
N MET A 272 -1.19 -6.51 0.43
CA MET A 272 -0.78 -6.00 -0.89
C MET A 272 -1.43 -6.76 -2.05
N ASP A 273 -2.45 -7.57 -1.74
CA ASP A 273 -3.35 -8.26 -2.66
C ASP A 273 -4.80 -8.09 -2.15
N HIS A 274 -5.69 -9.00 -2.44
CA HIS A 274 -7.11 -8.94 -2.07
C HIS A 274 -7.39 -8.93 -0.55
N GLY A 275 -6.40 -9.18 0.29
CA GLY A 275 -6.50 -9.07 1.74
C GLY A 275 -6.96 -7.69 2.23
N SER A 276 -6.69 -6.63 1.46
CA SER A 276 -7.21 -5.28 1.73
C SER A 276 -8.74 -5.22 1.82
N TYR A 277 -9.45 -6.17 1.20
CA TYR A 277 -10.92 -6.27 1.20
C TYR A 277 -11.48 -7.23 2.26
N ASN A 278 -10.65 -7.89 3.06
CA ASN A 278 -11.12 -8.79 4.11
C ASN A 278 -12.11 -8.11 5.05
N ASN A 279 -13.21 -8.81 5.36
CA ASN A 279 -14.32 -8.27 6.15
C ASN A 279 -14.83 -6.91 5.63
N GLY A 280 -14.99 -6.76 4.32
CA GLY A 280 -15.40 -5.49 3.72
C GLY A 280 -14.42 -4.35 3.98
N SER A 281 -13.14 -4.62 3.93
CA SER A 281 -12.02 -3.72 4.23
C SER A 281 -11.90 -3.27 5.70
N HIS A 282 -12.66 -3.86 6.61
CA HIS A 282 -12.62 -3.48 8.03
C HIS A 282 -11.55 -4.24 8.84
N THR A 283 -11.08 -5.37 8.32
CA THR A 283 -10.10 -6.22 9.00
C THR A 283 -9.05 -6.73 7.99
N PRO A 284 -8.18 -5.85 7.46
CA PRO A 284 -7.09 -6.31 6.62
C PRO A 284 -6.19 -7.27 7.40
N PRO A 285 -5.57 -8.28 6.74
CA PRO A 285 -4.70 -9.23 7.42
C PRO A 285 -3.42 -8.53 7.91
N TYR A 286 -2.76 -9.08 8.91
CA TYR A 286 -1.40 -8.64 9.24
C TYR A 286 -0.54 -8.62 7.99
N HIS A 287 0.39 -7.68 7.89
CA HIS A 287 1.45 -7.76 6.90
C HIS A 287 2.12 -9.14 6.97
N THR A 288 2.34 -9.74 5.81
CA THR A 288 2.99 -11.06 5.69
C THR A 288 4.43 -11.02 6.20
N GLY A 289 5.02 -12.19 6.42
CA GLY A 289 6.44 -12.30 6.77
C GLY A 289 7.34 -11.59 5.75
N TYR A 290 6.99 -11.67 4.47
CA TYR A 290 7.70 -10.97 3.39
C TYR A 290 7.56 -9.44 3.51
N GLU A 291 6.34 -8.93 3.62
CA GLU A 291 6.07 -7.49 3.73
C GLU A 291 6.75 -6.88 4.96
N ARG A 292 6.66 -7.56 6.12
CA ARG A 292 7.34 -7.13 7.36
C ARG A 292 8.86 -7.15 7.25
N TYR A 293 9.43 -8.11 6.51
CA TYR A 293 10.84 -8.18 6.23
C TYR A 293 11.28 -7.00 5.35
N CYS A 294 10.56 -6.72 4.27
CA CYS A 294 10.82 -5.57 3.40
C CYS A 294 10.75 -4.24 4.17
N LEU A 295 9.74 -4.06 5.03
CA LEU A 295 9.59 -2.86 5.86
C LEU A 295 10.63 -2.78 7.00
N GLY A 296 11.45 -3.83 7.17
CA GLY A 296 12.49 -3.90 8.20
C GLY A 296 11.91 -4.07 9.61
N TRP A 297 10.67 -4.52 9.74
CA TRP A 297 10.04 -4.77 11.05
C TRP A 297 10.49 -6.08 11.68
N ILE A 298 10.95 -7.02 10.88
CA ILE A 298 11.50 -8.30 11.34
C ILE A 298 12.84 -8.59 10.65
N GLU A 299 13.61 -9.48 11.27
CA GLU A 299 14.79 -10.12 10.66
C GLU A 299 14.53 -11.63 10.66
N PRO A 300 14.22 -12.25 9.51
CA PRO A 300 13.95 -13.68 9.45
C PRO A 300 15.14 -14.53 9.94
N LYS A 301 14.84 -15.60 10.67
CA LYS A 301 15.85 -16.56 11.16
C LYS A 301 16.28 -17.48 10.03
N VAL A 302 17.56 -17.56 9.74
CA VAL A 302 18.09 -18.41 8.65
C VAL A 302 18.02 -19.89 9.04
N LEU A 303 17.38 -20.71 8.19
CA LEU A 303 17.43 -22.17 8.25
C LEU A 303 18.43 -22.68 7.21
N SER A 304 19.62 -23.08 7.66
CA SER A 304 20.68 -23.64 6.81
C SER A 304 20.78 -25.16 6.89
N GLU A 305 20.15 -25.77 7.87
CA GLU A 305 20.19 -27.22 8.13
C GLU A 305 18.81 -27.72 8.58
N PRO A 306 18.47 -29.01 8.40
CA PRO A 306 17.25 -29.58 8.95
C PRO A 306 17.15 -29.38 10.45
N ALA A 307 16.07 -28.77 10.92
CA ALA A 307 15.85 -28.46 12.32
C ALA A 307 14.37 -28.65 12.73
N ASN A 308 14.17 -28.95 14.02
CA ASN A 308 12.84 -28.81 14.61
C ASN A 308 12.69 -27.35 15.09
N ILE A 309 11.71 -26.66 14.54
CA ILE A 309 11.42 -25.26 14.85
C ILE A 309 10.01 -25.12 15.45
N THR A 310 9.81 -24.07 16.21
CA THR A 310 8.48 -23.60 16.63
C THR A 310 8.19 -22.32 15.91
N LEU A 311 7.07 -22.25 15.19
CA LEU A 311 6.57 -21.06 14.54
C LEU A 311 5.42 -20.48 15.38
N TYR A 312 5.67 -19.37 16.04
CA TYR A 312 4.61 -18.63 16.72
C TYR A 312 3.77 -17.84 15.71
N PRO A 313 2.44 -17.70 15.96
CA PRO A 313 1.59 -16.99 15.02
C PRO A 313 1.91 -15.49 14.95
N VAL A 314 1.69 -14.91 13.77
CA VAL A 314 1.91 -13.48 13.52
C VAL A 314 1.12 -12.58 14.49
N SER A 315 0.00 -13.03 15.01
CA SER A 315 -0.77 -12.31 16.05
C SER A 315 -0.02 -12.09 17.36
N GLN A 316 1.16 -12.71 17.52
CA GLN A 316 2.07 -12.53 18.66
C GLN A 316 3.33 -11.75 18.30
N VAL A 317 3.34 -11.06 17.15
CA VAL A 317 4.44 -10.20 16.70
C VAL A 317 4.83 -9.19 17.80
N GLY A 318 6.13 -8.91 17.91
CA GLY A 318 6.69 -8.09 18.99
C GLY A 318 6.98 -8.88 20.28
N THR A 319 6.37 -10.06 20.47
CA THR A 319 6.70 -11.00 21.54
C THR A 319 7.54 -12.16 21.00
N TYR A 320 7.16 -12.66 19.82
CA TYR A 320 7.83 -13.74 19.11
C TYR A 320 7.86 -13.43 17.63
N ASP A 321 9.01 -13.01 17.12
CA ASP A 321 9.19 -12.73 15.69
C ASP A 321 9.73 -13.99 15.00
N ASP A 322 8.83 -14.93 14.75
CA ASP A 322 9.19 -16.21 14.18
C ASP A 322 8.79 -16.30 12.70
N VAL A 323 9.61 -15.65 11.85
CA VAL A 323 9.67 -15.92 10.43
C VAL A 323 11.04 -16.56 10.14
N TYR A 324 11.03 -17.62 9.36
CA TYR A 324 12.27 -18.28 8.96
C TYR A 324 12.49 -18.12 7.46
N ILE A 325 13.77 -17.97 7.07
CA ILE A 325 14.19 -17.87 5.68
C ILE A 325 15.08 -19.04 5.29
N LEU A 326 14.79 -19.63 4.12
CA LEU A 326 15.61 -20.67 3.50
C LEU A 326 16.12 -20.12 2.17
N HIS A 327 17.43 -19.94 2.05
CA HIS A 327 18.07 -19.52 0.81
C HIS A 327 18.21 -20.68 -0.15
N THR A 328 18.06 -20.41 -1.45
CA THR A 328 18.39 -21.32 -2.53
C THR A 328 19.83 -21.07 -3.00
N GLU A 329 20.29 -21.81 -4.02
CA GLU A 329 21.58 -21.54 -4.68
C GLU A 329 21.59 -20.19 -5.44
N LYS A 330 20.41 -19.71 -5.85
CA LYS A 330 20.22 -18.41 -6.51
C LYS A 330 20.01 -17.34 -5.43
N GLN A 331 20.91 -16.37 -5.36
CA GLN A 331 20.94 -15.36 -4.30
C GLN A 331 19.63 -14.56 -4.16
N SER A 332 18.90 -14.34 -5.26
CA SER A 332 17.65 -13.59 -5.27
C SER A 332 16.41 -14.43 -4.98
N GLU A 333 16.58 -15.76 -4.82
CA GLU A 333 15.46 -16.70 -4.65
C GLU A 333 15.54 -17.36 -3.28
N TYR A 334 14.44 -17.32 -2.55
CA TYR A 334 14.35 -17.85 -1.19
C TYR A 334 12.92 -18.20 -0.81
N TYR A 335 12.79 -18.95 0.28
CA TYR A 335 11.51 -19.27 0.90
C TYR A 335 11.41 -18.60 2.26
N LEU A 336 10.20 -18.14 2.63
CA LEU A 336 9.86 -17.69 3.97
C LEU A 336 8.80 -18.61 4.58
N LEU A 337 8.97 -18.91 5.86
CA LEU A 337 8.00 -19.67 6.65
C LEU A 337 7.40 -18.76 7.70
N GLU A 338 6.07 -18.68 7.75
CA GLU A 338 5.33 -17.99 8.81
C GLU A 338 4.12 -18.80 9.26
N ASN A 339 3.62 -18.51 10.46
CA ASN A 339 2.40 -19.14 10.99
C ASN A 339 1.27 -18.11 11.02
N ARG A 340 0.21 -18.39 10.29
CA ARG A 340 -1.00 -17.57 10.24
C ARG A 340 -2.13 -18.28 10.98
N GLN A 341 -2.86 -17.53 11.80
CA GLN A 341 -3.98 -18.05 12.58
C GLN A 341 -5.13 -17.05 12.50
N GLN A 342 -6.36 -17.53 12.30
CA GLN A 342 -7.56 -16.70 12.22
C GLN A 342 -7.87 -16.01 13.55
N LYS A 343 -7.03 -15.01 13.93
CA LYS A 343 -7.09 -14.24 15.18
C LYS A 343 -6.62 -12.79 14.98
N GLY A 344 -7.29 -11.87 15.63
CA GLY A 344 -6.94 -10.45 15.55
C GLY A 344 -7.13 -9.92 14.13
N TRP A 345 -6.14 -9.29 13.54
CA TRP A 345 -6.23 -8.81 12.17
C TRP A 345 -6.30 -9.93 11.12
N ASP A 346 -5.87 -11.15 11.47
CA ASP A 346 -5.99 -12.34 10.62
C ASP A 346 -7.33 -13.07 10.77
N GLU A 347 -8.32 -12.54 11.48
CA GLU A 347 -9.59 -13.25 11.74
C GLU A 347 -10.30 -13.72 10.45
N PHE A 348 -10.11 -13.00 9.34
CA PHE A 348 -10.80 -13.23 8.08
C PHE A 348 -9.91 -13.72 6.94
N ILE A 349 -8.69 -14.20 7.23
CA ILE A 349 -7.87 -14.88 6.21
C ILE A 349 -8.50 -16.23 5.81
N PRO A 350 -8.19 -16.78 4.62
CA PRO A 350 -8.87 -17.95 4.07
C PRO A 350 -8.77 -19.22 4.91
N GLY A 351 -7.65 -19.40 5.60
CA GLY A 351 -7.35 -20.60 6.39
C GLY A 351 -6.41 -20.32 7.56
N HIS A 352 -5.77 -21.34 8.09
CA HIS A 352 -4.82 -21.21 9.19
C HIS A 352 -3.75 -22.30 9.13
N GLY A 353 -2.52 -21.97 9.54
CA GLY A 353 -1.41 -22.92 9.55
C GLY A 353 -0.09 -22.24 9.19
N MET A 354 0.87 -23.05 8.77
CA MET A 354 2.15 -22.57 8.27
C MET A 354 2.01 -22.22 6.77
N LEU A 355 2.31 -20.98 6.42
CA LEU A 355 2.50 -20.58 5.02
C LEU A 355 3.97 -20.70 4.64
N VAL A 356 4.19 -21.15 3.43
CA VAL A 356 5.49 -21.20 2.77
C VAL A 356 5.43 -20.25 1.59
N TRP A 357 6.12 -19.13 1.71
CA TRP A 357 6.27 -18.15 0.62
C TRP A 357 7.46 -18.50 -0.23
N HIS A 358 7.32 -18.45 -1.54
CA HIS A 358 8.39 -18.50 -2.53
C HIS A 358 8.61 -17.12 -3.10
N ILE A 359 9.83 -16.59 -3.02
CA ILE A 359 10.21 -15.28 -3.55
C ILE A 359 11.32 -15.45 -4.57
N ASP A 360 11.13 -14.99 -5.80
CA ASP A 360 12.13 -14.85 -6.85
C ASP A 360 12.30 -13.37 -7.20
N PHE A 361 13.09 -12.68 -6.38
CA PHE A 361 13.23 -11.23 -6.42
C PHE A 361 13.97 -10.74 -7.68
N VAL A 362 13.34 -9.85 -8.42
CA VAL A 362 13.89 -9.19 -9.61
C VAL A 362 13.68 -7.69 -9.49
N PRO A 363 14.75 -6.90 -9.27
CA PRO A 363 14.67 -5.46 -9.03
C PRO A 363 13.77 -4.67 -9.96
N ASP A 364 13.94 -4.83 -11.26
CA ASP A 364 13.19 -4.06 -12.26
C ASP A 364 11.68 -4.35 -12.20
N ILE A 365 11.30 -5.59 -11.87
CA ILE A 365 9.91 -6.02 -11.73
C ILE A 365 9.25 -5.34 -10.52
N TRP A 366 9.97 -5.26 -9.41
CA TRP A 366 9.52 -4.55 -8.20
C TRP A 366 9.36 -3.05 -8.44
N ASN A 367 10.36 -2.42 -9.08
CA ASN A 367 10.33 -1.00 -9.41
C ASN A 367 9.17 -0.61 -10.34
N LEU A 368 8.78 -1.53 -11.21
CA LEU A 368 7.68 -1.33 -12.16
C LEU A 368 6.31 -1.71 -11.58
N ASN A 369 6.27 -2.23 -10.35
CA ASN A 369 5.05 -2.73 -9.71
C ASN A 369 4.32 -3.80 -10.56
N ILE A 370 5.08 -4.76 -11.13
CA ILE A 370 4.57 -5.82 -12.01
C ILE A 370 4.97 -7.22 -11.52
N VAL A 371 4.96 -7.42 -10.20
CA VAL A 371 5.56 -8.58 -9.52
C VAL A 371 4.99 -9.91 -10.00
N ASN A 372 3.69 -10.02 -10.24
CA ASN A 372 3.03 -11.27 -10.60
C ASN A 372 2.28 -11.19 -11.94
N ILE A 373 2.88 -10.62 -12.98
CA ILE A 373 2.27 -10.50 -14.31
C ILE A 373 2.64 -11.68 -15.24
N GLU A 374 3.92 -11.76 -15.63
CA GLU A 374 4.38 -12.79 -16.57
C GLU A 374 4.71 -14.10 -15.87
N LYS A 375 5.10 -14.01 -14.64
CA LYS A 375 5.52 -15.11 -13.77
C LYS A 375 5.16 -14.75 -12.34
N GLN A 376 4.82 -15.74 -11.52
CA GLN A 376 4.72 -15.59 -10.08
C GLN A 376 6.13 -15.38 -9.50
N HIS A 377 6.43 -14.15 -9.06
CA HIS A 377 7.68 -13.80 -8.39
C HIS A 377 7.54 -13.82 -6.87
N ILE A 378 6.31 -13.65 -6.38
CA ILE A 378 5.92 -13.94 -5.00
C ILE A 378 4.71 -14.84 -5.04
N ASP A 379 4.81 -15.99 -4.41
CA ASP A 379 3.78 -16.99 -4.41
C ASP A 379 3.72 -17.74 -3.07
N ILE A 380 2.59 -18.35 -2.78
CA ILE A 380 2.44 -19.31 -1.70
C ILE A 380 2.66 -20.70 -2.29
N VAL A 381 3.46 -21.51 -1.62
CA VAL A 381 3.53 -22.95 -1.94
C VAL A 381 2.35 -23.62 -1.26
N GLU A 382 1.32 -23.94 -2.02
CA GLU A 382 0.05 -24.44 -1.53
C GLU A 382 0.19 -25.85 -0.94
N ALA A 383 -0.30 -26.05 0.27
CA ALA A 383 -0.25 -27.34 0.94
C ALA A 383 -1.12 -28.42 0.28
N ASP A 384 -2.25 -28.01 -0.32
CA ASP A 384 -3.16 -28.89 -1.07
C ASP A 384 -2.76 -29.07 -2.54
N ASN A 385 -1.74 -28.36 -3.02
CA ASN A 385 -1.25 -28.34 -4.40
C ASN A 385 -2.32 -27.90 -5.42
N GLU A 386 -3.25 -27.03 -5.02
CA GLU A 386 -4.30 -26.45 -5.87
C GLU A 386 -4.20 -24.95 -5.94
N GLN A 387 -3.91 -24.38 -7.12
CA GLN A 387 -3.91 -22.92 -7.39
C GLN A 387 -5.32 -22.48 -7.82
N SER A 388 -6.16 -22.19 -6.85
CA SER A 388 -7.55 -21.79 -7.09
C SER A 388 -8.04 -20.81 -5.99
N GLU A 389 -8.78 -19.79 -6.38
CA GLU A 389 -9.44 -18.90 -5.43
C GLU A 389 -10.37 -19.65 -4.46
N PHE A 390 -10.89 -20.81 -4.87
CA PHE A 390 -11.79 -21.65 -4.04
C PHE A 390 -11.05 -22.57 -3.09
N SER A 391 -9.74 -22.82 -3.31
CA SER A 391 -8.91 -23.70 -2.46
C SER A 391 -8.03 -22.94 -1.46
N ARG A 392 -8.02 -21.61 -1.47
CA ARG A 392 -7.12 -20.79 -0.61
C ARG A 392 -7.10 -21.18 0.87
N GLY A 393 -8.18 -21.74 1.38
CA GLY A 393 -8.22 -22.27 2.76
C GLY A 393 -7.27 -23.45 3.01
N GLY A 394 -6.89 -24.17 1.94
CA GLY A 394 -5.96 -25.30 1.96
C GLY A 394 -4.50 -24.95 1.68
N ASP A 395 -4.18 -23.67 1.41
CA ASP A 395 -2.80 -23.25 1.09
C ASP A 395 -1.85 -23.40 2.28
N ALA A 396 -2.37 -23.28 3.50
CA ALA A 396 -1.59 -23.36 4.72
C ALA A 396 -1.37 -24.82 5.19
N PHE A 397 -0.12 -25.20 5.48
CA PHE A 397 0.18 -26.53 6.01
C PHE A 397 -0.45 -26.76 7.39
N PRO A 398 -1.05 -27.94 7.66
CA PRO A 398 -0.92 -29.19 6.89
C PRO A 398 -1.90 -29.36 5.73
N GLY A 399 -2.68 -28.40 5.33
CA GLY A 399 -3.65 -28.48 4.25
C GLY A 399 -5.06 -28.78 4.75
#